data_db07f9e2e67045b1cc1220dc3855d923
#
_entry.id   db07f9e2e67045b1cc1220dc3855d923
#
_cell.length_a   1.000
_cell.length_b   1.000
_cell.length_c   1.000
_cell.angle_alpha   90.00
_cell.angle_beta   90.00
_cell.angle_gamma   90.00
#
_symmetry.space_group_name_H-M   'P 1'
#
loop_
_entity.id
_entity.type
_entity.pdbx_description
1 polymer ?
#
loop_
_entity_poly.entity_id
_entity_poly.type
_entity_poly.pdbx_seq_one_letter_code
_entity_poly.pdbx_strand_id
1 'polypeptide(L)'
;MTQSHHGVVTDHYGPRADAYVASAVHAGGADLDQIEEILRGRSAARVLDLGCGGGHVSYRAAPHVAEVVAVDITPEMLDVVARTAAERGLANVVTHQAPAEQLPFEDGRFDVVLCRFTAHHWRDLEAGLREARRVLSHGGMAVFIDCVAPAAAILDTHLQVVEVLRDPSHVRNYTVAEWVAALARAGFAIRSLTPRRLRMEFPVWTARTRTPDLHAQAIRSLQRDASAEVQRHFDITDDGSFLLDTLTIEAEAA
;
A
#
# COMPACT_ATOMS: atom_id res chain seq x y z
N MET A 1 -7.19 5.42 28.25
CA MET A 1 -6.90 4.09 27.66
C MET A 1 -6.00 4.31 26.48
N THR A 2 -4.87 3.61 26.39
CA THR A 2 -3.97 3.68 25.22
C THR A 2 -4.62 2.90 24.07
N GLN A 3 -4.77 3.56 22.93
CA GLN A 3 -5.34 2.98 21.71
C GLN A 3 -4.33 1.98 21.09
N SER A 4 -4.83 0.87 20.51
CA SER A 4 -3.98 -0.04 19.73
C SER A 4 -3.56 0.60 18.41
N HIS A 5 -2.47 0.12 17.79
CA HIS A 5 -2.06 0.62 16.47
C HIS A 5 -3.16 0.43 15.42
N HIS A 6 -3.83 -0.71 15.40
CA HIS A 6 -4.99 -0.95 14.52
C HIS A 6 -6.10 0.10 14.73
N GLY A 7 -6.36 0.48 15.98
CA GLY A 7 -7.30 1.58 16.28
C GLY A 7 -6.83 2.91 15.70
N VAL A 8 -5.52 3.22 15.77
CA VAL A 8 -4.97 4.44 15.15
C VAL A 8 -5.20 4.44 13.63
N VAL A 9 -4.96 3.30 12.96
CA VAL A 9 -5.21 3.14 11.51
C VAL A 9 -6.69 3.38 11.20
N THR A 10 -7.59 2.69 11.89
CA THR A 10 -9.05 2.79 11.65
C THR A 10 -9.56 4.21 11.87
N ASP A 11 -9.18 4.86 12.98
CA ASP A 11 -9.62 6.24 13.29
C ASP A 11 -9.02 7.25 12.31
N HIS A 12 -7.82 7.00 11.80
CA HIS A 12 -7.19 7.87 10.81
C HIS A 12 -7.88 7.74 9.44
N TYR A 13 -8.13 6.53 8.96
CA TYR A 13 -8.60 6.27 7.60
C TYR A 13 -10.13 6.26 7.46
N GLY A 14 -10.88 5.80 8.47
CA GLY A 14 -12.34 5.70 8.40
C GLY A 14 -13.02 6.98 7.92
N PRO A 15 -12.80 8.15 8.57
CA PRO A 15 -13.41 9.42 8.16
C PRO A 15 -12.92 9.97 6.81
N ARG A 16 -11.98 9.30 6.14
CA ARG A 16 -11.33 9.70 4.88
C ARG A 16 -11.61 8.74 3.72
N ALA A 17 -12.39 7.68 3.94
CA ALA A 17 -12.59 6.61 2.96
C ALA A 17 -13.04 7.14 1.58
N ASP A 18 -14.03 8.03 1.52
CA ASP A 18 -14.50 8.62 0.26
C ASP A 18 -13.39 9.41 -0.47
N ALA A 19 -12.52 10.10 0.26
CA ALA A 19 -11.41 10.85 -0.33
C ALA A 19 -10.34 9.92 -0.98
N TYR A 20 -10.18 8.71 -0.46
CA TYR A 20 -9.27 7.72 -1.04
C TYR A 20 -9.79 7.14 -2.34
N VAL A 21 -11.10 6.91 -2.48
CA VAL A 21 -11.72 6.50 -3.75
C VAL A 21 -11.57 7.56 -4.83
N ALA A 22 -11.74 8.83 -4.48
CA ALA A 22 -11.59 9.95 -5.41
C ALA A 22 -10.14 10.33 -5.73
N SER A 23 -9.15 9.68 -5.09
CA SER A 23 -7.75 10.05 -5.21
C SER A 23 -7.14 9.65 -6.56
N ALA A 24 -6.86 10.66 -7.41
CA ALA A 24 -6.25 10.45 -8.73
C ALA A 24 -4.88 9.72 -8.66
N VAL A 25 -4.09 9.98 -7.62
CA VAL A 25 -2.78 9.33 -7.40
C VAL A 25 -2.92 7.82 -7.19
N HIS A 26 -4.03 7.36 -6.58
CA HIS A 26 -4.29 5.94 -6.36
C HIS A 26 -5.08 5.30 -7.51
N ALA A 27 -5.83 6.10 -8.28
CA ALA A 27 -6.72 5.61 -9.34
C ALA A 27 -6.00 5.23 -10.65
N GLY A 28 -4.74 5.60 -10.80
CA GLY A 28 -3.95 5.34 -12.01
C GLY A 28 -2.48 5.10 -11.68
N GLY A 29 -1.70 4.79 -12.71
CA GLY A 29 -0.26 4.61 -12.61
C GLY A 29 0.22 3.33 -13.28
N ALA A 30 1.48 3.33 -13.72
CA ALA A 30 2.10 2.19 -14.40
C ALA A 30 2.18 0.92 -13.52
N ASP A 31 2.06 1.06 -12.22
CA ASP A 31 1.97 -0.05 -11.26
C ASP A 31 0.61 -0.76 -11.34
N LEU A 32 -0.49 -0.02 -11.47
CA LEU A 32 -1.82 -0.61 -11.73
C LEU A 32 -1.91 -1.24 -13.12
N ASP A 33 -1.30 -0.60 -14.14
CA ASP A 33 -1.24 -1.15 -15.48
C ASP A 33 -0.45 -2.48 -15.50
N GLN A 34 0.63 -2.59 -14.71
CA GLN A 34 1.37 -3.83 -14.53
C GLN A 34 0.52 -4.90 -13.84
N ILE A 35 -0.26 -4.57 -12.81
CA ILE A 35 -1.22 -5.51 -12.18
C ILE A 35 -2.21 -6.04 -13.22
N GLU A 36 -2.80 -5.16 -14.03
CA GLU A 36 -3.75 -5.56 -15.07
C GLU A 36 -3.11 -6.51 -16.09
N GLU A 37 -1.88 -6.22 -16.55
CA GLU A 37 -1.14 -7.07 -17.48
C GLU A 37 -0.88 -8.47 -16.87
N ILE A 38 -0.48 -8.53 -15.60
CA ILE A 38 -0.27 -9.79 -14.87
C ILE A 38 -1.55 -10.63 -14.79
N LEU A 39 -2.71 -9.98 -14.67
CA LEU A 39 -4.00 -10.66 -14.51
C LEU A 39 -4.65 -11.07 -15.84
N ARG A 40 -4.19 -10.53 -16.96
CA ARG A 40 -4.71 -10.92 -18.29
C ARG A 40 -4.60 -12.44 -18.52
N GLY A 41 -5.70 -13.03 -18.97
CA GLY A 41 -5.79 -14.48 -19.21
C GLY A 41 -5.98 -15.34 -17.96
N ARG A 42 -6.17 -14.75 -16.78
CA ARG A 42 -6.39 -15.46 -15.51
C ARG A 42 -7.87 -15.47 -15.09
N SER A 43 -8.79 -15.63 -16.02
CA SER A 43 -10.23 -15.50 -15.77
C SER A 43 -10.80 -16.45 -14.70
N ALA A 44 -10.09 -17.53 -14.36
CA ALA A 44 -10.47 -18.46 -13.30
C ALA A 44 -9.81 -18.13 -11.94
N ALA A 45 -8.92 -17.14 -11.87
CA ALA A 45 -8.15 -16.85 -10.65
C ALA A 45 -9.01 -16.24 -9.54
N ARG A 46 -8.69 -16.61 -8.32
CA ARG A 46 -9.19 -16.01 -7.07
C ARG A 46 -8.11 -15.08 -6.54
N VAL A 47 -8.43 -13.82 -6.43
CA VAL A 47 -7.48 -12.75 -6.06
C VAL A 47 -7.78 -12.22 -4.65
N LEU A 48 -6.74 -12.05 -3.84
CA LEU A 48 -6.79 -11.29 -2.60
C LEU A 48 -6.20 -9.90 -2.86
N ASP A 49 -6.95 -8.83 -2.58
CA ASP A 49 -6.45 -7.45 -2.48
C ASP A 49 -6.25 -7.13 -0.99
N LEU A 50 -5.00 -7.21 -0.53
CA LEU A 50 -4.62 -7.14 0.89
C LEU A 50 -4.28 -5.70 1.29
N GLY A 51 -5.11 -5.13 2.18
CA GLY A 51 -5.09 -3.71 2.53
C GLY A 51 -5.63 -2.86 1.38
N CYS A 52 -6.87 -3.17 0.95
CA CYS A 52 -7.44 -2.65 -0.30
C CYS A 52 -7.70 -1.13 -0.29
N GLY A 53 -7.79 -0.50 0.90
CA GLY A 53 -8.11 0.92 1.02
C GLY A 53 -9.33 1.31 0.18
N GLY A 54 -9.19 2.27 -0.73
CA GLY A 54 -10.26 2.73 -1.63
C GLY A 54 -10.61 1.78 -2.79
N GLY A 55 -10.02 0.57 -2.86
CA GLY A 55 -10.38 -0.50 -3.80
C GLY A 55 -9.84 -0.39 -5.22
N HIS A 56 -8.90 0.51 -5.48
CA HIS A 56 -8.40 0.73 -6.85
C HIS A 56 -7.78 -0.52 -7.49
N VAL A 57 -7.07 -1.34 -6.71
CA VAL A 57 -6.55 -2.63 -7.16
C VAL A 57 -7.70 -3.60 -7.44
N SER A 58 -8.66 -3.71 -6.52
CA SER A 58 -9.84 -4.56 -6.68
C SER A 58 -10.62 -4.25 -7.95
N TYR A 59 -10.86 -2.96 -8.25
CA TYR A 59 -11.61 -2.57 -9.45
C TYR A 59 -10.85 -2.85 -10.75
N ARG A 60 -9.53 -2.75 -10.74
CA ARG A 60 -8.68 -3.09 -11.89
C ARG A 60 -8.58 -4.59 -12.10
N ALA A 61 -8.55 -5.37 -11.02
CA ALA A 61 -8.46 -6.82 -11.07
C ALA A 61 -9.78 -7.49 -11.52
N ALA A 62 -10.91 -7.00 -11.04
CA ALA A 62 -12.21 -7.64 -11.20
C ALA A 62 -12.60 -8.03 -12.64
N PRO A 63 -12.34 -7.21 -13.68
CA PRO A 63 -12.68 -7.61 -15.07
C PRO A 63 -11.89 -8.81 -15.61
N HIS A 64 -10.79 -9.18 -14.97
CA HIS A 64 -9.83 -10.17 -15.48
C HIS A 64 -9.88 -11.52 -14.76
N VAL A 65 -10.61 -11.63 -13.63
CA VAL A 65 -10.52 -12.76 -12.70
C VAL A 65 -11.91 -13.27 -12.27
N ALA A 66 -11.97 -14.46 -11.68
CA ALA A 66 -13.21 -15.05 -11.21
C ALA A 66 -13.75 -14.35 -9.96
N GLU A 67 -12.87 -13.98 -9.03
CA GLU A 67 -13.22 -13.40 -7.73
C GLU A 67 -12.12 -12.46 -7.26
N VAL A 68 -12.50 -11.34 -6.65
CA VAL A 68 -11.62 -10.47 -5.87
C VAL A 68 -12.16 -10.38 -4.44
N VAL A 69 -11.34 -10.77 -3.47
CA VAL A 69 -11.61 -10.55 -2.05
C VAL A 69 -10.79 -9.34 -1.61
N ALA A 70 -11.47 -8.22 -1.37
CA ALA A 70 -10.88 -6.99 -0.87
C ALA A 70 -10.83 -7.00 0.65
N VAL A 71 -9.64 -6.95 1.23
CA VAL A 71 -9.44 -6.99 2.69
C VAL A 71 -8.87 -5.67 3.17
N ASP A 72 -9.48 -5.12 4.21
CA ASP A 72 -8.97 -3.96 4.94
C ASP A 72 -9.34 -4.09 6.42
N ILE A 73 -8.60 -3.40 7.28
CA ILE A 73 -8.92 -3.35 8.72
C ILE A 73 -10.02 -2.33 9.02
N THR A 74 -10.21 -1.34 8.12
CA THR A 74 -11.11 -0.19 8.26
C THR A 74 -12.48 -0.49 7.66
N PRO A 75 -13.56 -0.63 8.46
CA PRO A 75 -14.89 -0.95 7.94
C PRO A 75 -15.40 0.06 6.89
N GLU A 76 -15.18 1.35 7.12
CA GLU A 76 -15.62 2.41 6.23
C GLU A 76 -14.98 2.32 4.84
N MET A 77 -13.73 1.83 4.75
CA MET A 77 -13.08 1.53 3.47
C MET A 77 -13.81 0.42 2.74
N LEU A 78 -14.15 -0.66 3.44
CA LEU A 78 -14.87 -1.81 2.88
C LEU A 78 -16.28 -1.43 2.40
N ASP A 79 -16.99 -0.58 3.14
CA ASP A 79 -18.30 -0.07 2.75
C ASP A 79 -18.23 0.73 1.44
N VAL A 80 -17.21 1.57 1.32
CA VAL A 80 -16.97 2.35 0.11
C VAL A 80 -16.58 1.44 -1.06
N VAL A 81 -15.75 0.43 -0.83
CA VAL A 81 -15.37 -0.56 -1.86
C VAL A 81 -16.59 -1.32 -2.36
N ALA A 82 -17.43 -1.83 -1.46
CA ALA A 82 -18.63 -2.57 -1.81
C ALA A 82 -19.62 -1.71 -2.63
N ARG A 83 -19.88 -0.47 -2.19
CA ARG A 83 -20.73 0.49 -2.88
C ARG A 83 -20.20 0.80 -4.29
N THR A 84 -18.91 1.14 -4.41
CA THR A 84 -18.30 1.48 -5.69
C THR A 84 -18.25 0.29 -6.65
N ALA A 85 -18.00 -0.91 -6.15
CA ALA A 85 -18.05 -2.14 -6.96
C ALA A 85 -19.46 -2.35 -7.53
N ALA A 86 -20.50 -2.21 -6.71
CA ALA A 86 -21.89 -2.32 -7.16
C ALA A 86 -22.24 -1.26 -8.21
N GLU A 87 -21.87 0.01 -8.00
CA GLU A 87 -22.07 1.10 -8.96
C GLU A 87 -21.39 0.85 -10.32
N ARG A 88 -20.23 0.15 -10.30
CA ARG A 88 -19.48 -0.23 -11.52
C ARG A 88 -19.93 -1.57 -12.12
N GLY A 89 -20.88 -2.29 -11.51
CA GLY A 89 -21.34 -3.59 -11.97
C GLY A 89 -20.32 -4.72 -11.76
N LEU A 90 -19.39 -4.58 -10.82
CA LEU A 90 -18.35 -5.57 -10.50
C LEU A 90 -18.87 -6.56 -9.45
N ALA A 91 -19.72 -7.50 -9.87
CA ALA A 91 -20.39 -8.44 -8.97
C ALA A 91 -19.46 -9.49 -8.35
N ASN A 92 -18.23 -9.62 -8.84
CA ASN A 92 -17.21 -10.54 -8.35
C ASN A 92 -16.22 -9.93 -7.33
N VAL A 93 -16.48 -8.72 -6.85
CA VAL A 93 -15.74 -8.09 -5.76
C VAL A 93 -16.51 -8.30 -4.46
N VAL A 94 -15.88 -8.93 -3.47
CA VAL A 94 -16.41 -9.11 -2.12
C VAL A 94 -15.46 -8.49 -1.10
N THR A 95 -15.99 -7.97 0.00
CA THR A 95 -15.19 -7.31 1.05
C THR A 95 -15.11 -8.14 2.31
N HIS A 96 -13.98 -8.09 3.02
CA HIS A 96 -13.79 -8.78 4.28
C HIS A 96 -12.92 -7.98 5.24
N GLN A 97 -13.36 -7.81 6.49
CA GLN A 97 -12.61 -7.07 7.50
C GLN A 97 -11.60 -7.98 8.21
N ALA A 98 -10.30 -7.68 8.03
CA ALA A 98 -9.23 -8.35 8.78
C ALA A 98 -7.95 -7.50 8.77
N PRO A 99 -7.09 -7.62 9.80
CA PRO A 99 -5.72 -7.14 9.73
C PRO A 99 -4.89 -8.05 8.81
N ALA A 100 -3.87 -7.49 8.16
CA ALA A 100 -2.99 -8.25 7.27
C ALA A 100 -2.22 -9.36 8.01
N GLU A 101 -1.96 -9.18 9.29
CA GLU A 101 -1.23 -10.11 10.15
C GLU A 101 -2.05 -11.32 10.62
N GLN A 102 -3.35 -11.35 10.33
CA GLN A 102 -4.25 -12.45 10.71
C GLN A 102 -5.43 -12.53 9.76
N LEU A 103 -5.30 -13.31 8.71
CA LEU A 103 -6.31 -13.47 7.67
C LEU A 103 -7.23 -14.66 7.99
N PRO A 104 -8.57 -14.48 7.93
CA PRO A 104 -9.54 -15.53 8.27
C PRO A 104 -9.83 -16.45 7.07
N PHE A 105 -8.81 -16.81 6.32
CA PHE A 105 -8.91 -17.68 5.15
C PHE A 105 -8.09 -18.95 5.36
N GLU A 106 -8.49 -20.03 4.68
CA GLU A 106 -7.74 -21.28 4.65
C GLU A 106 -6.44 -21.14 3.86
N ASP A 107 -5.49 -22.02 4.11
CA ASP A 107 -4.24 -22.10 3.39
C ASP A 107 -4.50 -22.34 1.89
N GLY A 108 -3.79 -21.63 1.04
CA GLY A 108 -3.90 -21.80 -0.41
C GLY A 108 -5.23 -21.37 -1.04
N ARG A 109 -6.00 -20.52 -0.37
CA ARG A 109 -7.33 -20.05 -0.85
C ARG A 109 -7.22 -19.25 -2.15
N PHE A 110 -6.14 -18.50 -2.37
CA PHE A 110 -5.98 -17.55 -3.47
C PHE A 110 -4.90 -17.95 -4.45
N ASP A 111 -5.13 -17.67 -5.73
CA ASP A 111 -4.19 -17.91 -6.81
C ASP A 111 -3.26 -16.70 -7.01
N VAL A 112 -3.72 -15.51 -6.61
CA VAL A 112 -2.95 -14.25 -6.63
C VAL A 112 -3.20 -13.44 -5.36
N VAL A 113 -2.13 -12.89 -4.79
CA VAL A 113 -2.19 -11.89 -3.71
C VAL A 113 -1.64 -10.57 -4.24
N LEU A 114 -2.41 -9.50 -4.11
CA LEU A 114 -2.05 -8.15 -4.47
C LEU A 114 -2.01 -7.29 -3.20
N CYS A 115 -1.00 -6.45 -3.06
CA CYS A 115 -0.85 -5.54 -1.93
C CYS A 115 -0.25 -4.23 -2.44
N ARG A 116 -0.93 -3.08 -2.22
CA ARG A 116 -0.49 -1.81 -2.77
C ARG A 116 -0.64 -0.67 -1.79
N PHE A 117 0.49 -0.01 -1.45
CA PHE A 117 0.59 1.16 -0.57
C PHE A 117 -0.10 0.99 0.80
N THR A 118 0.16 -0.14 1.46
CA THR A 118 -0.46 -0.48 2.74
C THR A 118 0.50 -1.13 3.74
N ALA A 119 1.54 -1.84 3.27
CA ALA A 119 2.42 -2.58 4.16
C ALA A 119 3.23 -1.68 5.11
N HIS A 120 3.43 -0.42 4.73
CA HIS A 120 4.05 0.58 5.60
C HIS A 120 3.18 1.02 6.80
N HIS A 121 1.92 0.54 6.87
CA HIS A 121 1.03 0.68 8.03
C HIS A 121 0.93 -0.60 8.87
N TRP A 122 1.46 -1.74 8.41
CA TRP A 122 1.34 -2.98 9.17
C TRP A 122 2.21 -2.92 10.42
N ARG A 123 1.63 -3.34 11.54
CA ARG A 123 2.35 -3.40 12.81
C ARG A 123 3.54 -4.36 12.76
N ASP A 124 3.40 -5.44 11.99
CA ASP A 124 4.41 -6.48 11.80
C ASP A 124 4.41 -6.92 10.32
N LEU A 125 5.36 -6.39 9.55
CA LEU A 125 5.53 -6.72 8.13
C LEU A 125 5.68 -8.23 7.92
N GLU A 126 6.49 -8.88 8.75
CA GLU A 126 6.77 -10.32 8.56
C GLU A 126 5.55 -11.18 8.87
N ALA A 127 4.74 -10.81 9.86
CA ALA A 127 3.47 -11.50 10.13
C ALA A 127 2.51 -11.36 8.94
N GLY A 128 2.35 -10.15 8.39
CA GLY A 128 1.52 -9.91 7.21
C GLY A 128 2.01 -10.69 5.98
N LEU A 129 3.33 -10.72 5.74
CA LEU A 129 3.89 -11.49 4.64
C LEU A 129 3.74 -13.01 4.83
N ARG A 130 3.86 -13.54 6.06
CA ARG A 130 3.59 -14.96 6.35
C ARG A 130 2.12 -15.31 6.10
N GLU A 131 1.19 -14.45 6.47
CA GLU A 131 -0.24 -14.66 6.19
C GLU A 131 -0.53 -14.60 4.68
N ALA A 132 0.01 -13.60 3.97
CA ALA A 132 -0.08 -13.52 2.52
C ALA A 132 0.45 -14.81 1.84
N ARG A 133 1.58 -15.35 2.32
CA ARG A 133 2.14 -16.61 1.84
C ARG A 133 1.27 -17.82 2.18
N ARG A 134 0.73 -17.87 3.38
CA ARG A 134 -0.12 -18.98 3.85
C ARG A 134 -1.38 -19.12 3.01
N VAL A 135 -2.05 -17.99 2.74
CA VAL A 135 -3.31 -18.00 1.98
C VAL A 135 -3.09 -18.13 0.46
N LEU A 136 -1.86 -17.96 -0.02
CA LEU A 136 -1.49 -18.11 -1.42
C LEU A 136 -1.33 -19.60 -1.78
N SER A 137 -1.95 -20.04 -2.87
CA SER A 137 -1.87 -21.41 -3.36
C SER A 137 -0.44 -21.77 -3.79
N HIS A 138 -0.14 -23.08 -3.83
CA HIS A 138 1.15 -23.54 -4.36
C HIS A 138 1.32 -23.07 -5.81
N GLY A 139 2.46 -22.46 -6.12
CA GLY A 139 2.71 -21.87 -7.44
C GLY A 139 1.90 -20.59 -7.71
N GLY A 140 1.18 -20.08 -6.72
CA GLY A 140 0.48 -18.81 -6.80
C GLY A 140 1.45 -17.61 -6.83
N MET A 141 0.97 -16.48 -7.32
CA MET A 141 1.73 -15.25 -7.50
C MET A 141 1.35 -14.20 -6.45
N ALA A 142 2.32 -13.46 -5.97
CA ALA A 142 2.10 -12.26 -5.16
C ALA A 142 2.72 -11.02 -5.82
N VAL A 143 2.04 -9.88 -5.73
CA VAL A 143 2.55 -8.59 -6.17
C VAL A 143 2.45 -7.61 -5.00
N PHE A 144 3.59 -7.14 -4.53
CA PHE A 144 3.69 -6.11 -3.49
C PHE A 144 4.17 -4.81 -4.11
N ILE A 145 3.44 -3.74 -3.88
CA ILE A 145 3.77 -2.39 -4.34
C ILE A 145 3.75 -1.46 -3.15
N ASP A 146 4.90 -0.84 -2.84
CA ASP A 146 4.94 0.13 -1.74
C ASP A 146 6.00 1.21 -1.96
N CYS A 147 5.93 2.25 -1.13
CA CYS A 147 7.00 3.21 -0.98
C CYS A 147 8.20 2.51 -0.33
N VAL A 148 9.40 2.80 -0.83
CA VAL A 148 10.63 2.23 -0.27
C VAL A 148 11.55 3.30 0.26
N ALA A 149 12.16 3.02 1.40
CA ALA A 149 13.18 3.88 1.96
C ALA A 149 14.49 3.74 1.19
N PRO A 150 15.22 4.84 0.94
CA PRO A 150 16.58 4.77 0.45
C PRO A 150 17.51 4.06 1.44
N ALA A 151 18.56 3.39 0.94
CA ALA A 151 19.52 2.69 1.79
C ALA A 151 20.42 3.64 2.62
N ALA A 152 20.59 4.89 2.20
CA ALA A 152 21.37 5.87 2.94
C ALA A 152 20.62 6.36 4.18
N ALA A 153 21.19 6.18 5.36
CA ALA A 153 20.53 6.46 6.64
C ALA A 153 19.98 7.89 6.76
N ILE A 154 20.68 8.90 6.22
CA ILE A 154 20.22 10.30 6.24
C ILE A 154 18.93 10.48 5.42
N LEU A 155 18.79 9.78 4.30
CA LEU A 155 17.61 9.82 3.44
C LEU A 155 16.45 9.04 4.07
N ASP A 156 16.74 7.84 4.60
CA ASP A 156 15.76 7.02 5.33
C ASP A 156 15.18 7.80 6.52
N THR A 157 16.04 8.35 7.38
CA THR A 157 15.59 9.14 8.54
C THR A 157 14.69 10.30 8.12
N HIS A 158 15.07 11.07 7.08
CA HIS A 158 14.24 12.17 6.59
C HIS A 158 12.85 11.67 6.14
N LEU A 159 12.80 10.61 5.35
CA LEU A 159 11.56 10.04 4.86
C LEU A 159 10.64 9.58 6.00
N GLN A 160 11.16 8.78 6.94
CA GLN A 160 10.36 8.27 8.06
C GLN A 160 9.76 9.41 8.91
N VAL A 161 10.55 10.47 9.17
CA VAL A 161 10.07 11.59 9.97
C VAL A 161 8.95 12.37 9.29
N VAL A 162 9.08 12.67 7.99
CA VAL A 162 8.03 13.41 7.26
C VAL A 162 6.76 12.57 7.11
N GLU A 163 6.87 11.25 6.93
CA GLU A 163 5.71 10.35 6.85
C GLU A 163 4.98 10.23 8.19
N VAL A 164 5.69 10.06 9.31
CA VAL A 164 5.06 10.02 10.66
C VAL A 164 4.40 11.36 11.02
N LEU A 165 4.99 12.48 10.64
CA LEU A 165 4.36 13.79 10.86
C LEU A 165 3.08 13.96 10.03
N ARG A 166 3.04 13.41 8.84
CA ARG A 166 1.87 13.46 7.97
C ARG A 166 0.76 12.53 8.45
N ASP A 167 1.12 11.32 8.84
CA ASP A 167 0.20 10.21 9.11
C ASP A 167 0.63 9.45 10.38
N PRO A 168 -0.12 9.56 11.49
CA PRO A 168 0.22 8.92 12.74
C PRO A 168 0.11 7.39 12.69
N SER A 169 -0.49 6.82 11.65
CA SER A 169 -0.59 5.37 11.44
C SER A 169 0.60 4.78 10.68
N HIS A 170 1.51 5.64 10.19
CA HIS A 170 2.73 5.19 9.52
C HIS A 170 3.63 4.40 10.48
N VAL A 171 4.07 3.22 10.06
CA VAL A 171 5.02 2.40 10.82
C VAL A 171 6.43 2.55 10.22
N ARG A 172 6.60 2.17 8.95
CA ARG A 172 7.90 2.25 8.29
C ARG A 172 7.79 2.06 6.77
N ASN A 173 8.47 2.90 6.00
CA ASN A 173 8.86 2.56 4.65
C ASN A 173 10.12 1.68 4.71
N TYR A 174 10.04 0.44 4.26
CA TYR A 174 11.14 -0.51 4.29
C TYR A 174 12.06 -0.30 3.08
N THR A 175 13.36 -0.50 3.27
CA THR A 175 14.32 -0.50 2.16
C THR A 175 14.10 -1.71 1.24
N VAL A 176 14.60 -1.64 0.02
CA VAL A 176 14.58 -2.80 -0.91
C VAL A 176 15.22 -4.03 -0.29
N ALA A 177 16.34 -3.87 0.46
CA ALA A 177 17.02 -4.98 1.13
C ALA A 177 16.16 -5.60 2.25
N GLU A 178 15.45 -4.79 3.04
CA GLU A 178 14.52 -5.27 4.06
C GLU A 178 13.36 -6.04 3.42
N TRP A 179 12.77 -5.53 2.33
CA TRP A 179 11.72 -6.23 1.57
C TRP A 179 12.19 -7.59 1.06
N VAL A 180 13.36 -7.65 0.40
CA VAL A 180 13.91 -8.89 -0.15
C VAL A 180 14.15 -9.91 0.97
N ALA A 181 14.71 -9.49 2.09
CA ALA A 181 14.98 -10.36 3.23
C ALA A 181 13.68 -10.86 3.90
N ALA A 182 12.68 -9.98 4.07
CA ALA A 182 11.40 -10.34 4.68
C ALA A 182 10.61 -11.32 3.81
N LEU A 183 10.55 -11.10 2.49
CA LEU A 183 9.90 -12.00 1.54
C LEU A 183 10.55 -13.38 1.52
N ALA A 184 11.89 -13.44 1.51
CA ALA A 184 12.60 -14.71 1.56
C ALA A 184 12.29 -15.49 2.87
N ARG A 185 12.25 -14.79 4.02
CA ARG A 185 11.88 -15.43 5.30
C ARG A 185 10.41 -15.88 5.34
N ALA A 186 9.53 -15.18 4.62
CA ALA A 186 8.12 -15.58 4.50
C ALA A 186 7.89 -16.74 3.51
N GLY A 187 8.90 -17.20 2.77
CA GLY A 187 8.79 -18.31 1.81
C GLY A 187 8.35 -17.87 0.42
N PHE A 188 8.72 -16.66 0.01
CA PHE A 188 8.54 -16.16 -1.35
C PHE A 188 9.84 -16.22 -2.16
N ALA A 189 9.73 -16.59 -3.42
CA ALA A 189 10.79 -16.46 -4.42
C ALA A 189 10.50 -15.20 -5.27
N ILE A 190 11.40 -14.23 -5.24
CA ILE A 190 11.24 -12.98 -6.01
C ILE A 190 11.51 -13.27 -7.49
N ARG A 191 10.62 -12.79 -8.36
CA ARG A 191 10.69 -12.90 -9.82
C ARG A 191 11.18 -11.62 -10.47
N SER A 192 10.65 -10.49 -10.04
CA SER A 192 11.04 -9.19 -10.56
C SER A 192 10.98 -8.09 -9.49
N LEU A 193 11.80 -7.07 -9.68
CA LEU A 193 11.82 -5.84 -8.91
C LEU A 193 11.76 -4.66 -9.89
N THR A 194 10.70 -3.87 -9.87
CA THR A 194 10.53 -2.73 -10.77
C THR A 194 10.47 -1.43 -9.95
N PRO A 195 11.59 -0.69 -9.86
CA PRO A 195 11.61 0.59 -9.17
C PRO A 195 10.90 1.66 -9.98
N ARG A 196 10.22 2.57 -9.30
CA ARG A 196 9.60 3.77 -9.88
C ARG A 196 9.77 4.94 -8.95
N ARG A 197 9.45 6.14 -9.44
CA ARG A 197 9.37 7.35 -8.62
C ARG A 197 7.98 7.96 -8.76
N LEU A 198 7.41 8.38 -7.65
CA LEU A 198 6.08 8.94 -7.56
C LEU A 198 6.15 10.39 -7.07
N ARG A 199 5.62 11.34 -7.89
CA ARG A 199 5.53 12.75 -7.49
C ARG A 199 4.44 12.93 -6.45
N MET A 200 4.80 13.54 -5.33
CA MET A 200 3.89 13.96 -4.27
C MET A 200 3.73 15.47 -4.30
N GLU A 201 2.57 15.94 -4.74
CA GLU A 201 2.20 17.34 -4.65
C GLU A 201 1.87 17.66 -3.20
N PHE A 202 2.68 18.46 -2.52
CA PHE A 202 2.62 18.67 -1.07
C PHE A 202 1.24 19.11 -0.56
N PRO A 203 0.55 20.07 -1.21
CA PRO A 203 -0.80 20.46 -0.77
C PRO A 203 -1.82 19.30 -0.86
N VAL A 204 -1.76 18.51 -1.92
CA VAL A 204 -2.65 17.35 -2.13
C VAL A 204 -2.32 16.23 -1.16
N TRP A 205 -1.02 15.98 -0.94
CA TRP A 205 -0.50 14.93 -0.08
C TRP A 205 -0.90 15.13 1.39
N THR A 206 -0.80 16.36 1.89
CA THR A 206 -1.19 16.72 3.27
C THR A 206 -2.71 16.84 3.43
N ALA A 207 -3.42 17.41 2.45
CA ALA A 207 -4.88 17.54 2.50
C ALA A 207 -5.59 16.18 2.55
N ARG A 208 -5.08 15.17 1.82
CA ARG A 208 -5.66 13.81 1.76
C ARG A 208 -5.74 13.15 3.13
N THR A 209 -4.72 13.32 3.95
CA THR A 209 -4.67 12.78 5.33
C THR A 209 -5.20 13.77 6.38
N ARG A 210 -5.64 14.97 5.95
CA ARG A 210 -6.01 16.08 6.85
C ARG A 210 -4.90 16.32 7.87
N THR A 211 -3.64 16.34 7.40
CA THR A 211 -2.47 16.61 8.25
C THR A 211 -2.65 17.93 9.00
N PRO A 212 -2.50 17.96 10.33
CA PRO A 212 -2.61 19.20 11.10
C PRO A 212 -1.63 20.28 10.60
N ASP A 213 -2.04 21.54 10.60
CA ASP A 213 -1.22 22.66 10.14
C ASP A 213 0.16 22.71 10.80
N LEU A 214 0.23 22.43 12.09
CA LEU A 214 1.50 22.36 12.82
C LEU A 214 2.44 21.30 12.25
N HIS A 215 1.91 20.12 11.90
CA HIS A 215 2.69 19.04 11.31
C HIS A 215 3.11 19.39 9.87
N ALA A 216 2.21 19.96 9.08
CA ALA A 216 2.54 20.41 7.72
C ALA A 216 3.65 21.48 7.76
N GLN A 217 3.60 22.43 8.68
CA GLN A 217 4.66 23.42 8.90
C GLN A 217 5.98 22.79 9.36
N ALA A 218 5.93 21.78 10.24
CA ALA A 218 7.12 21.04 10.68
C ALA A 218 7.77 20.29 9.51
N ILE A 219 6.99 19.61 8.67
CA ILE A 219 7.49 18.97 7.45
C ILE A 219 8.17 20.00 6.55
N ARG A 220 7.54 21.16 6.30
CA ARG A 220 8.11 22.23 5.49
C ARG A 220 9.41 22.79 6.08
N SER A 221 9.51 22.89 7.41
CA SER A 221 10.76 23.30 8.06
C SER A 221 11.87 22.27 7.83
N LEU A 222 11.58 20.98 8.06
CA LEU A 222 12.54 19.89 7.80
C LEU A 222 13.02 19.87 6.35
N GLN A 223 12.11 20.07 5.39
CA GLN A 223 12.45 20.11 3.97
C GLN A 223 13.38 21.29 3.61
N ARG A 224 13.12 22.51 4.17
CA ARG A 224 13.95 23.69 3.91
C ARG A 224 15.34 23.56 4.52
N ASP A 225 15.42 22.97 5.72
CA ASP A 225 16.68 22.85 6.48
C ASP A 225 17.44 21.57 6.12
N ALA A 226 16.90 20.74 5.21
CA ALA A 226 17.51 19.48 4.77
C ALA A 226 18.84 19.73 4.03
N SER A 227 19.75 18.77 4.16
CA SER A 227 21.01 18.79 3.42
C SER A 227 20.78 18.77 1.89
N ALA A 228 21.74 19.27 1.14
CA ALA A 228 21.68 19.22 -0.33
C ALA A 228 21.54 17.80 -0.88
N GLU A 229 22.00 16.78 -0.17
CA GLU A 229 21.84 15.37 -0.53
C GLU A 229 20.37 14.96 -0.43
N VAL A 230 19.69 15.28 0.67
CA VAL A 230 18.26 15.02 0.87
C VAL A 230 17.42 15.76 -0.15
N GLN A 231 17.66 17.07 -0.33
CA GLN A 231 16.92 17.88 -1.29
C GLN A 231 17.03 17.35 -2.72
N ARG A 232 18.22 16.96 -3.16
CA ARG A 232 18.43 16.37 -4.49
C ARG A 232 17.80 15.00 -4.66
N HIS A 233 17.91 14.13 -3.63
CA HIS A 233 17.34 12.78 -3.73
C HIS A 233 15.83 12.83 -3.89
N PHE A 234 15.16 13.58 -3.01
CA PHE A 234 13.71 13.70 -3.04
C PHE A 234 13.19 14.75 -4.03
N ASP A 235 14.05 15.44 -4.77
CA ASP A 235 13.67 16.51 -5.71
C ASP A 235 12.66 17.48 -5.08
N ILE A 236 13.01 17.99 -3.88
CA ILE A 236 12.13 18.84 -3.11
C ILE A 236 12.03 20.21 -3.77
N THR A 237 10.82 20.65 -4.11
CA THR A 237 10.53 21.94 -4.73
C THR A 237 10.11 22.99 -3.70
N ASP A 238 10.07 24.28 -4.11
CA ASP A 238 9.78 25.41 -3.23
C ASP A 238 8.43 25.32 -2.52
N ASP A 239 7.43 24.70 -3.17
CA ASP A 239 6.10 24.45 -2.57
C ASP A 239 6.07 23.23 -1.63
N GLY A 240 7.15 22.46 -1.53
CA GLY A 240 7.29 21.27 -0.70
C GLY A 240 6.93 19.97 -1.40
N SER A 241 6.56 20.02 -2.66
CA SER A 241 6.32 18.81 -3.46
C SER A 241 7.64 18.05 -3.66
N PHE A 242 7.58 16.73 -3.72
CA PHE A 242 8.77 15.87 -3.72
C PHE A 242 8.53 14.54 -4.43
N LEU A 243 9.59 13.77 -4.65
CA LEU A 243 9.51 12.43 -5.24
C LEU A 243 9.72 11.36 -4.17
N LEU A 244 8.85 10.35 -4.18
CA LEU A 244 9.01 9.10 -3.40
C LEU A 244 9.54 8.00 -4.31
N ASP A 245 10.47 7.20 -3.79
CA ASP A 245 10.84 5.94 -4.42
C ASP A 245 9.78 4.89 -4.12
N THR A 246 9.35 4.16 -5.13
CA THR A 246 8.39 3.05 -5.01
C THR A 246 8.94 1.80 -5.67
N LEU A 247 8.47 0.65 -5.23
CA LEU A 247 8.90 -0.64 -5.75
C LEU A 247 7.68 -1.52 -6.03
N THR A 248 7.63 -2.11 -7.21
CA THR A 248 6.77 -3.27 -7.48
C THR A 248 7.61 -4.53 -7.38
N ILE A 249 7.19 -5.46 -6.56
CA ILE A 249 7.82 -6.75 -6.32
C ILE A 249 6.87 -7.84 -6.82
N GLU A 250 7.28 -8.58 -7.85
CA GLU A 250 6.59 -9.81 -8.22
C GLU A 250 7.29 -11.00 -7.57
N ALA A 251 6.54 -11.84 -6.91
CA ALA A 251 7.03 -13.01 -6.21
C ALA A 251 6.08 -14.20 -6.39
N GLU A 252 6.58 -15.38 -6.15
CA GLU A 252 5.78 -16.60 -6.15
C GLU A 252 5.96 -17.38 -4.85
N ALA A 253 5.01 -18.25 -4.56
CA ALA A 253 5.11 -19.21 -3.46
C ALA A 253 6.26 -20.18 -3.73
N ALA A 254 7.36 -20.10 -2.92
CA ALA A 254 8.49 -21.01 -2.97
C ALA A 254 8.14 -22.41 -2.42
#